data_00b1fb32f90a3b0b3fdb04a55435959c
#
_entry.id   00b1fb32f90a3b0b3fdb04a55435959c
#
_cell.length_a   1.000
_cell.length_b   1.000
_cell.length_c   1.000
_cell.angle_alpha   90.00
_cell.angle_beta   90.00
_cell.angle_gamma   90.00
#
_symmetry.space_group_name_H-M   'P 1'
#
loop_
_entity.id
_entity.type
_entity.pdbx_description
1 polymer ?
#
loop_
_entity_poly.entity_id
_entity_poly.type
_entity_poly.pdbx_seq_one_letter_code
_entity_poly.pdbx_strand_id
1 'polypeptide(L)'
;MVLAKNGEQLHAHLSRGNDLLEQCEDGAEALAIFQGPAHYISAGWYPGKKEHGKEVPTYNYVVVHARGKLHFKHDAKWKLCHLKSMTDQMEEGRVDPWSVSDAPADYLARQLKGLYGLEFEITELVGKWKMSQNRQNIDKAAVVDGLHGDGDQAALATAAIIKKGL
;
A
#
# COMPACT_ATOMS: atom_id res chain seq x y z
N MET A 1 -5.52 3.03 5.44
CA MET A 1 -5.40 1.96 6.45
C MET A 1 -3.99 2.06 7.03
N VAL A 2 -3.84 2.02 8.33
CA VAL A 2 -2.53 2.09 9.02
C VAL A 2 -2.31 0.82 9.85
N LEU A 3 -1.05 0.38 9.95
CA LEU A 3 -0.68 -0.76 10.78
C LEU A 3 -0.73 -0.35 12.27
N ALA A 4 -1.37 -1.16 13.11
CA ALA A 4 -1.35 -0.95 14.55
C ALA A 4 0.04 -1.23 15.13
N LYS A 5 0.34 -0.65 16.30
CA LYS A 5 1.68 -0.76 16.92
C LYS A 5 2.11 -2.19 17.24
N ASN A 6 1.17 -3.13 17.45
CA ASN A 6 1.48 -4.55 17.65
C ASN A 6 1.87 -5.31 16.37
N GLY A 7 1.69 -4.70 15.19
CA GLY A 7 1.99 -5.32 13.89
C GLY A 7 1.01 -6.38 13.41
N GLU A 8 -0.05 -6.67 14.18
CA GLU A 8 -1.01 -7.75 13.91
C GLU A 8 -2.36 -7.25 13.39
N GLN A 9 -2.56 -5.94 13.42
CA GLN A 9 -3.84 -5.32 13.04
C GLN A 9 -3.62 -4.16 12.10
N LEU A 10 -4.57 -3.97 11.18
CA LEU A 10 -4.68 -2.77 10.37
C LEU A 10 -5.90 -1.99 10.84
N HIS A 11 -5.71 -0.70 11.03
CA HIS A 11 -6.80 0.21 11.40
C HIS A 11 -7.17 1.11 10.22
N ALA A 12 -8.47 1.31 10.04
CA ALA A 12 -9.03 2.21 9.05
C ALA A 12 -10.29 2.88 9.57
N HIS A 13 -10.85 3.78 8.78
CA HIS A 13 -12.21 4.28 8.97
C HIS A 13 -12.87 4.48 7.61
N LEU A 14 -14.18 4.41 7.60
CA LEU A 14 -15.02 4.68 6.44
C LEU A 14 -16.14 5.64 6.80
N SER A 15 -16.66 6.32 5.80
CA SER A 15 -17.90 7.08 5.94
C SER A 15 -19.06 6.14 6.24
N ARG A 16 -20.02 6.59 7.05
CA ARG A 16 -21.29 5.88 7.26
C ARG A 16 -22.14 5.72 6.00
N GLY A 17 -21.88 6.53 4.98
CA GLY A 17 -22.50 6.35 3.66
C GLY A 17 -21.86 5.24 2.80
N ASN A 18 -20.83 4.57 3.30
CA ASN A 18 -20.29 3.37 2.65
C ASN A 18 -21.11 2.16 3.06
N ASP A 19 -21.53 1.35 2.09
CA ASP A 19 -22.44 0.22 2.23
C ASP A 19 -21.78 -1.06 2.79
N LEU A 20 -20.49 -1.02 3.13
CA LEU A 20 -19.77 -2.18 3.67
C LEU A 20 -20.40 -2.72 4.95
N LEU A 21 -20.98 -1.87 5.80
CA LEU A 21 -21.69 -2.29 7.01
C LEU A 21 -22.96 -3.12 6.71
N GLU A 22 -23.57 -2.88 5.55
CA GLU A 22 -24.78 -3.59 5.10
C GLU A 22 -24.42 -4.90 4.38
N GLN A 23 -23.23 -4.94 3.76
CA GLN A 23 -22.74 -6.05 2.96
C GLN A 23 -21.94 -7.09 3.75
N CYS A 24 -21.40 -6.73 4.90
CA CYS A 24 -20.51 -7.59 5.70
C CYS A 24 -20.97 -7.65 7.16
N GLU A 25 -20.92 -8.84 7.73
CA GLU A 25 -21.07 -9.03 9.18
C GLU A 25 -19.75 -8.74 9.92
N ASP A 26 -19.85 -8.37 11.20
CA ASP A 26 -18.67 -8.23 12.05
C ASP A 26 -17.96 -9.58 12.19
N GLY A 27 -16.63 -9.58 12.05
CA GLY A 27 -15.83 -10.80 12.02
C GLY A 27 -15.78 -11.51 10.66
N ALA A 28 -16.34 -10.92 9.59
CA ALA A 28 -16.26 -11.48 8.25
C ALA A 28 -14.80 -11.62 7.78
N GLU A 29 -14.53 -12.71 7.07
CA GLU A 29 -13.24 -12.88 6.39
C GLU A 29 -13.11 -11.87 5.26
N ALA A 30 -11.93 -11.23 5.17
CA ALA A 30 -11.66 -10.24 4.17
C ALA A 30 -10.19 -10.32 3.70
N LEU A 31 -9.95 -9.70 2.55
CA LEU A 31 -8.63 -9.56 1.95
C LEU A 31 -8.31 -8.08 1.74
N ALA A 32 -7.27 -7.60 2.42
CA ALA A 32 -6.68 -6.29 2.15
C ALA A 32 -5.51 -6.45 1.18
N ILE A 33 -5.55 -5.71 0.06
CA ILE A 33 -4.52 -5.76 -0.98
C ILE A 33 -3.77 -4.43 -0.98
N PHE A 34 -2.44 -4.50 -0.81
CA PHE A 34 -1.54 -3.37 -0.90
C PHE A 34 -0.68 -3.51 -2.15
N GLN A 35 -0.94 -2.69 -3.13
CA GLN A 35 -0.20 -2.67 -4.37
C GLN A 35 0.94 -1.66 -4.29
N GLY A 36 2.16 -2.14 -4.50
CA GLY A 36 3.35 -1.32 -4.66
C GLY A 36 3.61 -0.97 -6.13
N PRO A 37 4.84 -0.53 -6.46
CA PRO A 37 5.20 -0.22 -7.84
C PRO A 37 5.01 -1.42 -8.76
N ALA A 38 4.52 -1.15 -9.97
CA ALA A 38 4.37 -2.12 -11.05
C ALA A 38 4.66 -1.45 -12.39
N HIS A 39 5.41 -2.12 -13.25
CA HIS A 39 5.71 -1.61 -14.59
C HIS A 39 5.91 -2.72 -15.60
N TYR A 40 5.55 -2.45 -16.86
CA TYR A 40 5.87 -3.28 -18.00
C TYR A 40 7.39 -3.29 -18.24
N ILE A 41 7.94 -4.46 -18.53
CA ILE A 41 9.35 -4.66 -18.84
C ILE A 41 9.46 -5.11 -20.28
N SER A 42 10.00 -4.22 -21.12
CA SER A 42 10.17 -4.50 -22.55
C SER A 42 11.24 -5.55 -22.78
N ALA A 43 10.92 -6.54 -23.62
CA ALA A 43 11.91 -7.46 -24.15
C ALA A 43 13.03 -6.73 -24.93
N GLY A 44 12.74 -5.53 -25.43
CA GLY A 44 13.66 -4.68 -26.16
C GLY A 44 14.86 -4.17 -25.38
N TRP A 45 14.75 -4.15 -24.05
CA TRP A 45 15.82 -3.68 -23.16
C TRP A 45 16.91 -4.72 -22.93
N TYR A 46 16.59 -6.03 -23.01
CA TYR A 46 17.56 -7.08 -22.77
C TYR A 46 18.64 -7.18 -23.85
N PRO A 47 19.93 -7.25 -23.47
CA PRO A 47 21.03 -7.45 -24.45
C PRO A 47 20.82 -8.70 -25.30
N GLY A 48 20.38 -9.80 -24.72
CA GLY A 48 20.11 -11.08 -25.38
C GLY A 48 19.10 -11.00 -26.53
N LYS A 49 18.25 -9.95 -26.59
CA LYS A 49 17.36 -9.73 -27.76
C LYS A 49 18.16 -9.59 -29.05
N LYS A 50 19.30 -8.84 -29.02
CA LYS A 50 20.13 -8.63 -30.21
C LYS A 50 20.95 -9.86 -30.56
N GLU A 51 21.32 -10.67 -29.56
CA GLU A 51 22.21 -11.82 -29.74
C GLU A 51 21.46 -13.06 -30.25
N HIS A 52 20.30 -13.39 -29.66
CA HIS A 52 19.58 -14.63 -29.94
C HIS A 52 18.06 -14.48 -30.08
N GLY A 53 17.50 -13.31 -29.80
CA GLY A 53 16.07 -13.01 -29.95
C GLY A 53 15.13 -13.73 -28.98
N LYS A 54 15.65 -14.52 -28.03
CA LYS A 54 14.85 -15.37 -27.11
C LYS A 54 14.48 -14.63 -25.83
N GLU A 55 13.97 -13.40 -25.99
CA GLU A 55 13.51 -12.58 -24.86
C GLU A 55 12.02 -12.28 -25.02
N VAL A 56 11.31 -12.26 -23.90
CA VAL A 56 9.89 -11.96 -23.84
C VAL A 56 9.60 -10.82 -22.85
N PRO A 57 8.59 -9.99 -23.14
CA PRO A 57 8.19 -8.95 -22.20
C PRO A 57 7.53 -9.55 -20.96
N THR A 58 7.50 -8.77 -19.89
CA THR A 58 6.83 -9.15 -18.64
C THR A 58 6.37 -7.91 -17.87
N TYR A 59 5.72 -8.12 -16.72
CA TYR A 59 5.50 -7.11 -15.70
C TYR A 59 6.37 -7.40 -14.48
N ASN A 60 7.02 -6.37 -13.96
CA ASN A 60 7.51 -6.37 -12.59
C ASN A 60 6.49 -5.69 -11.69
N TYR A 61 6.32 -6.19 -10.47
CA TYR A 61 5.36 -5.68 -9.51
C TYR A 61 5.69 -6.10 -8.08
N VAL A 62 5.19 -5.29 -7.15
CA VAL A 62 5.15 -5.62 -5.71
C VAL A 62 3.70 -5.63 -5.28
N VAL A 63 3.30 -6.64 -4.52
CA VAL A 63 1.98 -6.71 -3.91
C VAL A 63 2.07 -7.41 -2.56
N VAL A 64 1.28 -6.93 -1.58
CA VAL A 64 1.08 -7.59 -0.29
C VAL A 64 -0.40 -7.87 -0.12
N HIS A 65 -0.73 -9.11 0.18
CA HIS A 65 -2.05 -9.57 0.54
C HIS A 65 -2.09 -9.85 2.03
N ALA A 66 -2.96 -9.17 2.75
CA ALA A 66 -3.28 -9.48 4.14
C ALA A 66 -4.67 -10.12 4.19
N ARG A 67 -4.74 -11.38 4.59
CA ARG A 67 -6.01 -12.07 4.89
C ARG A 67 -6.31 -11.90 6.37
N GLY A 68 -7.59 -11.84 6.71
CA GLY A 68 -7.95 -11.69 8.10
C GLY A 68 -9.43 -11.46 8.34
N LYS A 69 -9.75 -11.02 9.55
CA LYS A 69 -11.11 -10.73 9.97
C LYS A 69 -11.33 -9.25 10.14
N LEU A 70 -12.49 -8.78 9.66
CA LEU A 70 -12.87 -7.38 9.69
C LEU A 70 -13.81 -7.11 10.86
N HIS A 71 -13.45 -6.19 11.75
CA HIS A 71 -14.26 -5.79 12.90
C HIS A 71 -14.65 -4.32 12.80
N PHE A 72 -15.93 -4.04 13.06
CA PHE A 72 -16.48 -2.68 13.05
C PHE A 72 -16.33 -2.02 14.41
N LYS A 73 -15.78 -0.81 14.46
CA LYS A 73 -15.59 -0.02 15.67
C LYS A 73 -16.49 1.22 15.66
N HIS A 74 -17.50 1.19 16.51
CA HIS A 74 -18.46 2.29 16.65
C HIS A 74 -18.07 3.29 17.76
N ASP A 75 -17.18 2.87 18.68
CA ASP A 75 -16.76 3.65 19.82
C ASP A 75 -16.05 4.95 19.41
N ALA A 76 -16.48 6.08 19.96
CA ALA A 76 -15.95 7.40 19.62
C ALA A 76 -14.50 7.59 20.06
N LYS A 77 -14.12 7.00 21.21
CA LYS A 77 -12.75 7.09 21.74
C LYS A 77 -11.78 6.30 20.87
N TRP A 78 -12.17 5.10 20.44
CA TRP A 78 -11.37 4.30 19.50
C TRP A 78 -11.17 5.05 18.18
N LYS A 79 -12.25 5.61 17.60
CA LYS A 79 -12.16 6.39 16.35
C LYS A 79 -11.25 7.59 16.48
N LEU A 80 -11.35 8.32 17.61
CA LEU A 80 -10.49 9.47 17.86
C LEU A 80 -9.02 9.07 17.98
N CYS A 81 -8.71 8.00 18.70
CA CYS A 81 -7.34 7.46 18.83
C CYS A 81 -6.79 7.05 17.47
N HIS A 82 -7.60 6.35 16.64
CA HIS A 82 -7.21 5.97 15.30
C HIS A 82 -6.93 7.19 14.40
N LEU A 83 -7.84 8.18 14.36
CA LEU A 83 -7.65 9.41 13.58
C LEU A 83 -6.38 10.15 13.99
N LYS A 84 -6.14 10.29 15.31
CA LYS A 84 -4.93 10.91 15.82
C LYS A 84 -3.68 10.15 15.38
N SER A 85 -3.62 8.85 15.58
CA SER A 85 -2.46 8.04 15.18
C SER A 85 -2.18 8.09 13.68
N MET A 86 -3.23 8.06 12.86
CA MET A 86 -3.10 8.15 11.41
C MET A 86 -2.63 9.53 10.97
N THR A 87 -3.20 10.58 11.55
CA THR A 87 -2.82 11.97 11.24
C THR A 87 -1.37 12.23 11.65
N ASP A 88 -0.99 11.89 12.87
CA ASP A 88 0.39 12.05 13.36
C ASP A 88 1.40 11.36 12.41
N GLN A 89 1.07 10.16 11.90
CA GLN A 89 1.92 9.44 10.95
C GLN A 89 1.98 10.12 9.57
N MET A 90 0.87 10.68 9.09
CA MET A 90 0.82 11.32 7.76
C MET A 90 1.39 12.74 7.76
N GLU A 91 1.40 13.39 8.90
CA GLU A 91 1.95 14.74 9.09
C GLU A 91 3.44 14.72 9.51
N GLU A 92 3.98 13.53 9.82
CA GLU A 92 5.37 13.38 10.21
C GLU A 92 6.34 13.99 9.16
N GLY A 93 7.24 14.84 9.62
CA GLY A 93 8.24 15.52 8.77
C GLY A 93 7.74 16.77 8.05
N ARG A 94 6.48 17.20 8.22
CA ARG A 94 6.01 18.50 7.71
C ARG A 94 6.56 19.64 8.57
N VAL A 95 6.73 20.80 7.95
CA VAL A 95 7.22 22.03 8.64
C VAL A 95 6.18 22.54 9.65
N ASP A 96 4.89 22.43 9.33
CA ASP A 96 3.76 22.83 10.18
C ASP A 96 2.73 21.68 10.18
N PRO A 97 2.94 20.65 11.01
CA PRO A 97 2.09 19.48 11.01
C PRO A 97 0.73 19.77 11.61
N TRP A 98 -0.35 19.43 10.91
CA TRP A 98 -1.70 19.51 11.43
C TRP A 98 -1.96 18.39 12.46
N SER A 99 -2.66 18.75 13.54
CA SER A 99 -3.08 17.80 14.57
C SER A 99 -4.60 17.74 14.68
N VAL A 100 -5.15 16.58 15.05
CA VAL A 100 -6.59 16.44 15.31
C VAL A 100 -7.09 17.40 16.38
N SER A 101 -6.23 17.82 17.31
CA SER A 101 -6.53 18.81 18.34
C SER A 101 -6.69 20.25 17.82
N ASP A 102 -6.27 20.55 16.60
CA ASP A 102 -6.43 21.87 16.00
C ASP A 102 -7.88 22.12 15.54
N ALA A 103 -8.65 21.04 15.37
CA ALA A 103 -10.05 21.12 15.01
C ALA A 103 -10.93 21.46 16.23
N PRO A 104 -11.94 22.37 16.10
CA PRO A 104 -12.89 22.63 17.17
C PRO A 104 -13.61 21.36 17.65
N ALA A 105 -13.76 21.23 18.98
CA ALA A 105 -14.27 20.00 19.60
C ALA A 105 -15.69 19.60 19.11
N ASP A 106 -16.57 20.58 18.90
CA ASP A 106 -17.93 20.37 18.38
C ASP A 106 -17.93 19.90 16.91
N TYR A 107 -17.02 20.45 16.11
CA TYR A 107 -16.80 20.01 14.72
C TYR A 107 -16.30 18.56 14.70
N LEU A 108 -15.28 18.25 15.48
CA LEU A 108 -14.71 16.91 15.58
C LEU A 108 -15.77 15.88 16.03
N ALA A 109 -16.60 16.23 17.03
CA ALA A 109 -17.68 15.36 17.49
C ALA A 109 -18.72 15.07 16.39
N ARG A 110 -19.02 16.05 15.52
CA ARG A 110 -19.89 15.83 14.35
C ARG A 110 -19.24 14.91 13.32
N GLN A 111 -17.96 15.12 13.01
CA GLN A 111 -17.22 14.25 12.07
C GLN A 111 -17.18 12.80 12.54
N LEU A 112 -16.89 12.55 13.82
CA LEU A 112 -16.85 11.20 14.39
C LEU A 112 -18.20 10.46 14.30
N LYS A 113 -19.33 11.17 14.31
CA LYS A 113 -20.65 10.57 14.09
C LYS A 113 -20.84 10.09 12.64
N GLY A 114 -20.20 10.74 11.68
CA GLY A 114 -20.26 10.39 10.26
C GLY A 114 -19.34 9.22 9.86
N LEU A 115 -18.56 8.68 10.81
CA LEU A 115 -17.59 7.62 10.57
C LEU A 115 -17.92 6.37 11.36
N TYR A 116 -17.49 5.21 10.84
CA TYR A 116 -17.20 4.02 11.63
C TYR A 116 -15.75 3.58 11.42
N GLY A 117 -15.17 2.97 12.47
CA GLY A 117 -13.83 2.44 12.43
C GLY A 117 -13.83 1.01 11.91
N LEU A 118 -12.71 0.62 11.34
CA LEU A 118 -12.39 -0.74 10.94
C LEU A 118 -11.12 -1.19 11.63
N GLU A 119 -11.17 -2.34 12.25
CA GLU A 119 -10.02 -3.09 12.74
C GLU A 119 -9.94 -4.39 11.95
N PHE A 120 -8.84 -4.59 11.29
CA PHE A 120 -8.60 -5.78 10.48
C PHE A 120 -7.54 -6.62 11.18
N GLU A 121 -7.95 -7.75 11.75
CA GLU A 121 -7.07 -8.73 12.41
C GLU A 121 -6.39 -9.57 11.34
N ILE A 122 -5.06 -9.46 11.22
CA ILE A 122 -4.29 -10.19 10.19
C ILE A 122 -4.11 -11.63 10.64
N THR A 123 -4.59 -12.58 9.84
CA THR A 123 -4.38 -14.02 10.06
C THR A 123 -3.32 -14.61 9.13
N GLU A 124 -3.12 -13.98 7.97
CA GLU A 124 -2.11 -14.38 6.99
C GLU A 124 -1.58 -13.16 6.24
N LEU A 125 -0.27 -13.13 6.02
CA LEU A 125 0.39 -12.08 5.25
C LEU A 125 1.24 -12.71 4.15
N VAL A 126 0.92 -12.40 2.88
CA VAL A 126 1.67 -12.91 1.71
C VAL A 126 2.19 -11.74 0.90
N GLY A 127 3.51 -11.65 0.76
CA GLY A 127 4.17 -10.67 -0.09
C GLY A 127 4.70 -11.29 -1.37
N LYS A 128 4.53 -10.60 -2.49
CA LYS A 128 5.09 -10.98 -3.79
C LYS A 128 5.91 -9.84 -4.36
N TRP A 129 7.19 -10.09 -4.55
CA TRP A 129 8.11 -9.22 -5.28
C TRP A 129 8.55 -9.93 -6.55
N LYS A 130 8.11 -9.46 -7.70
CA LYS A 130 8.61 -9.88 -9.00
C LYS A 130 9.36 -8.71 -9.59
N MET A 131 10.69 -8.69 -9.37
CA MET A 131 11.58 -7.56 -9.68
C MET A 131 12.86 -8.03 -10.37
N SER A 132 12.71 -8.94 -11.37
CA SER A 132 13.80 -9.48 -12.17
C SER A 132 14.90 -10.20 -11.36
N GLN A 133 14.57 -10.76 -10.17
CA GLN A 133 15.56 -11.38 -9.26
C GLN A 133 16.30 -12.55 -9.89
N ASN A 134 15.65 -13.27 -10.81
CA ASN A 134 16.17 -14.42 -11.54
C ASN A 134 17.02 -14.05 -12.76
N ARG A 135 17.19 -12.75 -13.06
CA ARG A 135 17.98 -12.26 -14.18
C ARG A 135 19.43 -12.00 -13.78
N GLN A 136 20.34 -12.05 -14.75
CA GLN A 136 21.74 -11.65 -14.57
C GLN A 136 21.85 -10.15 -14.34
N ASN A 137 22.94 -9.70 -13.73
CA ASN A 137 23.13 -8.29 -13.40
C ASN A 137 23.14 -7.38 -14.65
N ILE A 138 23.64 -7.88 -15.79
CA ILE A 138 23.62 -7.15 -17.05
C ILE A 138 22.18 -6.89 -17.53
N ASP A 139 21.29 -7.87 -17.39
CA ASP A 139 19.89 -7.74 -17.72
C ASP A 139 19.17 -6.76 -16.78
N LYS A 140 19.44 -6.89 -15.47
CA LYS A 140 18.87 -5.98 -14.46
C LYS A 140 19.28 -4.53 -14.72
N ALA A 141 20.56 -4.29 -15.04
CA ALA A 141 21.06 -2.96 -15.36
C ALA A 141 20.33 -2.39 -16.59
N ALA A 142 20.21 -3.18 -17.67
CA ALA A 142 19.50 -2.77 -18.88
C ALA A 142 18.01 -2.48 -18.64
N VAL A 143 17.36 -3.26 -17.75
CA VAL A 143 15.97 -2.99 -17.33
C VAL A 143 15.89 -1.67 -16.54
N VAL A 144 16.82 -1.41 -15.62
CA VAL A 144 16.88 -0.14 -14.87
C VAL A 144 17.05 1.05 -15.81
N ASP A 145 17.93 0.95 -16.80
CA ASP A 145 18.14 1.99 -17.80
C ASP A 145 16.88 2.22 -18.65
N GLY A 146 16.21 1.14 -19.07
CA GLY A 146 14.95 1.22 -19.81
C GLY A 146 13.84 1.91 -18.99
N LEU A 147 13.69 1.56 -17.72
CA LEU A 147 12.74 2.20 -16.80
C LEU A 147 13.04 3.68 -16.56
N HIS A 148 14.33 4.07 -16.49
CA HIS A 148 14.72 5.48 -16.42
C HIS A 148 14.37 6.20 -17.73
N GLY A 149 14.45 5.52 -18.88
CA GLY A 149 14.03 6.06 -20.17
C GLY A 149 12.54 6.34 -20.26
N ASP A 150 11.70 5.47 -19.69
CA ASP A 150 10.24 5.68 -19.61
C ASP A 150 9.90 6.81 -18.64
N GLY A 151 10.61 6.94 -17.51
CA GLY A 151 10.67 8.13 -16.68
C GLY A 151 9.43 8.47 -15.84
N ASP A 152 8.34 7.71 -15.92
CA ASP A 152 7.17 7.92 -15.07
C ASP A 152 7.43 7.46 -13.62
N GLN A 153 6.57 7.89 -12.69
CA GLN A 153 6.74 7.62 -11.27
C GLN A 153 6.78 6.10 -10.95
N ALA A 154 5.97 5.29 -11.63
CA ALA A 154 5.93 3.84 -11.41
C ALA A 154 7.19 3.17 -11.95
N ALA A 155 7.69 3.60 -13.12
CA ALA A 155 8.95 3.17 -13.70
C ALA A 155 10.12 3.46 -12.76
N LEU A 156 10.26 4.70 -12.30
CA LEU A 156 11.34 5.12 -11.40
C LEU A 156 11.31 4.37 -10.07
N ALA A 157 10.12 4.17 -9.48
CA ALA A 157 9.96 3.41 -8.25
C ALA A 157 10.31 1.93 -8.44
N THR A 158 9.95 1.33 -9.59
CA THR A 158 10.32 -0.05 -9.96
C THR A 158 11.82 -0.18 -10.15
N ALA A 159 12.45 0.76 -10.86
CA ALA A 159 13.91 0.81 -11.06
C ALA A 159 14.66 0.87 -9.73
N ALA A 160 14.19 1.70 -8.79
CA ALA A 160 14.81 1.84 -7.47
C ALA A 160 14.81 0.53 -6.67
N ILE A 161 13.76 -0.30 -6.79
CA ILE A 161 13.68 -1.61 -6.11
C ILE A 161 14.65 -2.61 -6.78
N ILE A 162 14.68 -2.67 -8.12
CA ILE A 162 15.59 -3.56 -8.85
C ILE A 162 17.04 -3.23 -8.52
N LYS A 163 17.39 -1.95 -8.48
CA LYS A 163 18.74 -1.46 -8.19
C LYS A 163 19.25 -1.87 -6.80
N LYS A 164 18.38 -1.98 -5.80
CA LYS A 164 18.76 -2.48 -4.46
C LYS A 164 19.18 -3.95 -4.46
N GLY A 165 18.83 -4.71 -5.48
CA GLY A 165 19.16 -6.13 -5.66
C GLY A 165 20.30 -6.36 -6.67
N LEU A 166 20.99 -5.32 -7.12
CA LEU A 166 22.24 -5.35 -7.88
C LEU A 166 23.44 -5.30 -6.94
#